data_1ca0e44c69398b03e635e5ebccbfa9d8
#
_entry.id   1ca0e44c69398b03e635e5ebccbfa9d8
#
_cell.length_a   1.000
_cell.length_b   1.000
_cell.length_c   1.000
_cell.angle_alpha   90.00
_cell.angle_beta   90.00
_cell.angle_gamma   90.00
#
_symmetry.space_group_name_H-M   'P 1'
#
loop_
_entity.id
_entity.type
_entity.pdbx_description
1 polymer ?
#
loop_
_entity_poly.entity_id
_entity_poly.type
_entity_poly.pdbx_seq_one_letter_code
_entity_poly.pdbx_strand_id
1 'polypeptide(L)'
;IRLDRSIEDKGFDKYRLTPLPPYIKHDESLAEEYQTVYADPLGSKAAPTAGLHFTSELLSRINQTHTVAELTLHVGMGTFAPVKTDDLSKHIMHEEHFSVSSDTAKLLNASSHITAVGTTTVRVLESAQKPFASFTGSTSIFITPGYQFKAVDSLITNFHLPKSTLLMLVSAFIGSVEEMHRLYRHAINEGYRF
;
A
#
# COMPACT_ATOMS: atom_id res chain seq x y z
N ILE A 1 -18.05 -22.57 2.44
CA ILE A 1 -18.60 -22.98 1.12
C ILE A 1 -17.57 -23.92 0.52
N ARG A 2 -18.01 -25.10 0.09
CA ARG A 2 -17.15 -26.06 -0.63
C ARG A 2 -17.55 -25.98 -2.11
N LEU A 3 -16.57 -25.72 -2.97
CA LEU A 3 -16.77 -25.74 -4.42
C LEU A 3 -16.60 -27.17 -4.93
N ASP A 4 -17.35 -27.54 -5.96
CA ASP A 4 -17.31 -28.86 -6.62
C ASP A 4 -16.19 -28.94 -7.70
N ARG A 5 -15.56 -27.80 -7.98
CA ARG A 5 -14.46 -27.65 -8.96
C ARG A 5 -13.48 -26.57 -8.51
N SER A 6 -12.34 -26.47 -9.18
CA SER A 6 -11.34 -25.43 -8.91
C SER A 6 -11.93 -24.03 -9.11
N ILE A 7 -11.54 -23.07 -8.27
CA ILE A 7 -11.88 -21.65 -8.43
C ILE A 7 -11.33 -21.06 -9.75
N GLU A 8 -10.34 -21.73 -10.34
CA GLU A 8 -9.74 -21.35 -11.62
C GLU A 8 -10.54 -21.85 -12.84
N ASP A 9 -11.59 -22.69 -12.62
CA ASP A 9 -12.46 -23.13 -13.69
C ASP A 9 -13.15 -21.94 -14.38
N LYS A 10 -13.03 -21.90 -15.71
CA LYS A 10 -13.62 -20.82 -16.54
C LYS A 10 -15.13 -20.63 -16.34
N GLY A 11 -15.82 -21.63 -15.83
CA GLY A 11 -17.25 -21.51 -15.47
C GLY A 11 -17.52 -20.52 -14.35
N PHE A 12 -16.49 -20.11 -13.59
CA PHE A 12 -16.59 -19.09 -12.56
C PHE A 12 -16.25 -17.67 -13.04
N ASP A 13 -15.74 -17.49 -14.25
CA ASP A 13 -15.32 -16.17 -14.76
C ASP A 13 -16.44 -15.11 -14.68
N LYS A 14 -17.68 -15.52 -14.94
CA LYS A 14 -18.86 -14.65 -14.80
C LYS A 14 -19.15 -14.17 -13.37
N TYR A 15 -18.51 -14.75 -12.37
CA TYR A 15 -18.63 -14.36 -10.97
C TYR A 15 -17.37 -13.65 -10.45
N ARG A 16 -16.34 -13.53 -11.28
CA ARG A 16 -15.13 -12.80 -10.94
C ARG A 16 -15.38 -11.32 -11.16
N LEU A 17 -15.36 -10.58 -10.09
CA LEU A 17 -15.51 -9.13 -10.12
C LEU A 17 -14.23 -8.50 -9.61
N THR A 18 -13.79 -7.43 -10.27
CA THR A 18 -12.67 -6.63 -9.77
C THR A 18 -13.06 -5.97 -8.44
N PRO A 19 -12.35 -6.24 -7.34
CA PRO A 19 -12.70 -5.72 -6.03
C PRO A 19 -12.28 -4.25 -5.91
N LEU A 20 -12.98 -3.35 -6.60
CA LEU A 20 -12.77 -1.92 -6.51
C LEU A 20 -12.98 -1.42 -5.07
N PRO A 21 -12.30 -0.35 -4.65
CA PRO A 21 -12.54 0.27 -3.37
C PRO A 21 -14.03 0.63 -3.16
N PRO A 22 -14.57 0.54 -1.95
CA PRO A 22 -16.01 0.69 -1.70
C PRO A 22 -16.57 2.08 -2.02
N TYR A 23 -15.72 3.07 -2.22
CA TYR A 23 -16.10 4.44 -2.62
C TYR A 23 -16.09 4.64 -4.14
N ILE A 24 -15.70 3.64 -4.92
CA ILE A 24 -15.76 3.64 -6.38
C ILE A 24 -16.99 2.85 -6.80
N LYS A 25 -17.83 3.45 -7.66
CA LYS A 25 -18.95 2.72 -8.25
C LYS A 25 -18.41 1.56 -9.10
N HIS A 26 -18.96 0.37 -8.89
CA HIS A 26 -18.53 -0.81 -9.61
C HIS A 26 -18.70 -0.64 -11.11
N ASP A 27 -17.61 -0.84 -11.85
CA ASP A 27 -17.54 -0.78 -13.31
C ASP A 27 -16.43 -1.72 -13.77
N GLU A 28 -16.79 -2.79 -14.47
CA GLU A 28 -15.82 -3.78 -14.96
C GLU A 28 -14.85 -3.22 -16.01
N SER A 29 -15.21 -2.13 -16.70
CA SER A 29 -14.31 -1.47 -17.64
C SER A 29 -13.06 -0.89 -16.96
N LEU A 30 -13.13 -0.64 -15.65
CA LEU A 30 -12.01 -0.14 -14.85
C LEU A 30 -11.06 -1.24 -14.36
N ALA A 31 -11.35 -2.52 -14.65
CA ALA A 31 -10.58 -3.64 -14.13
C ALA A 31 -9.09 -3.58 -14.53
N GLU A 32 -8.81 -3.21 -15.78
CA GLU A 32 -7.45 -3.04 -16.27
C GLU A 32 -6.79 -1.76 -15.74
N GLU A 33 -7.56 -0.68 -15.62
CA GLU A 33 -7.06 0.60 -15.09
C GLU A 33 -6.79 0.54 -13.58
N TYR A 34 -7.49 -0.35 -12.86
CA TYR A 34 -7.28 -0.58 -11.43
C TYR A 34 -6.12 -1.55 -11.17
N GLN A 35 -5.00 -1.35 -11.89
CA GLN A 35 -3.76 -2.08 -11.67
C GLN A 35 -2.56 -1.21 -12.05
N THR A 36 -1.44 -1.44 -11.39
CA THR A 36 -0.20 -0.74 -11.70
C THR A 36 0.49 -1.35 -12.91
N VAL A 37 1.26 -0.55 -13.65
CA VAL A 37 2.02 -0.99 -14.82
C VAL A 37 3.15 -1.97 -14.50
N TYR A 38 3.46 -2.15 -13.21
CA TYR A 38 4.50 -3.04 -12.70
C TYR A 38 3.92 -4.20 -11.87
N ALA A 39 2.61 -4.42 -11.93
CA ALA A 39 1.99 -5.53 -11.21
C ALA A 39 2.47 -6.87 -11.76
N ASP A 40 3.03 -7.68 -10.86
CA ASP A 40 3.44 -9.07 -11.07
C ASP A 40 3.39 -9.71 -9.69
N PRO A 41 3.59 -10.84 -9.42
CA PRO A 41 2.79 -12.03 -9.31
C PRO A 41 1.32 -11.82 -8.89
N LEU A 42 0.44 -12.74 -9.26
CA LEU A 42 -0.97 -12.75 -8.86
C LEU A 42 -1.12 -13.06 -7.36
N GLY A 43 -2.21 -12.55 -6.73
CA GLY A 43 -2.56 -12.89 -5.34
C GLY A 43 -3.12 -11.73 -4.51
N SER A 44 -2.96 -10.50 -4.93
CA SER A 44 -3.54 -9.33 -4.25
C SER A 44 -5.02 -9.16 -4.57
N LYS A 45 -5.79 -8.69 -3.59
CA LYS A 45 -7.21 -8.32 -3.76
C LYS A 45 -7.42 -6.83 -3.99
N ALA A 46 -6.41 -6.02 -3.76
CA ALA A 46 -6.47 -4.58 -3.98
C ALA A 46 -5.17 -4.10 -4.64
N ALA A 47 -5.29 -3.16 -5.58
CA ALA A 47 -4.13 -2.54 -6.19
C ALA A 47 -3.44 -1.56 -5.23
N PRO A 48 -2.12 -1.38 -5.31
CA PRO A 48 -1.39 -0.35 -4.58
C PRO A 48 -1.64 1.01 -5.23
N THR A 49 -2.72 1.67 -4.83
CA THR A 49 -3.29 2.83 -5.53
C THR A 49 -2.33 4.02 -5.70
N ALA A 50 -1.36 4.20 -4.81
CA ALA A 50 -0.30 5.19 -5.00
C ALA A 50 0.58 4.89 -6.23
N GLY A 51 0.67 3.62 -6.62
CA GLY A 51 1.39 3.18 -7.81
C GLY A 51 0.68 3.47 -9.13
N LEU A 52 -0.63 3.72 -9.11
CA LEU A 52 -1.41 4.03 -10.33
C LEU A 52 -0.97 5.32 -11.02
N HIS A 53 -0.31 6.21 -10.29
CA HIS A 53 0.24 7.46 -10.85
C HIS A 53 1.51 7.24 -11.69
N PHE A 54 2.11 6.05 -11.65
CA PHE A 54 3.36 5.75 -12.35
C PHE A 54 3.07 5.08 -13.68
N THR A 55 3.45 5.75 -14.76
CA THR A 55 3.47 5.16 -16.10
C THR A 55 4.81 4.47 -16.36
N SER A 56 4.86 3.56 -17.34
CA SER A 56 6.11 2.92 -17.77
C SER A 56 7.16 3.94 -18.21
N GLU A 57 6.73 5.04 -18.87
CA GLU A 57 7.62 6.13 -19.26
C GLU A 57 8.19 6.86 -18.05
N LEU A 58 7.34 7.18 -17.04
CA LEU A 58 7.80 7.86 -15.82
C LEU A 58 8.80 6.97 -15.07
N LEU A 59 8.51 5.68 -14.91
CA LEU A 59 9.43 4.72 -14.27
C LEU A 59 10.75 4.63 -15.04
N SER A 60 10.72 4.60 -16.37
CA SER A 60 11.94 4.60 -17.19
C SER A 60 12.79 5.86 -16.97
N ARG A 61 12.15 7.03 -16.84
CA ARG A 61 12.85 8.30 -16.55
C ARG A 61 13.43 8.31 -15.13
N ILE A 62 12.68 7.82 -14.14
CA ILE A 62 13.16 7.70 -12.76
C ILE A 62 14.40 6.80 -12.70
N ASN A 63 14.39 5.67 -13.40
CA ASN A 63 15.52 4.72 -13.43
C ASN A 63 16.80 5.29 -14.04
N GLN A 64 16.74 6.40 -14.76
CA GLN A 64 17.93 7.07 -15.27
C GLN A 64 18.74 7.82 -14.19
N THR A 65 18.09 8.20 -13.10
CA THR A 65 18.66 9.05 -12.06
C THR A 65 18.56 8.48 -10.65
N HIS A 66 17.67 7.50 -10.45
CA HIS A 66 17.39 6.86 -9.16
C HIS A 66 17.37 5.34 -9.34
N THR A 67 17.59 4.63 -8.25
CA THR A 67 17.41 3.17 -8.22
C THR A 67 15.98 2.86 -7.84
N VAL A 68 15.28 2.06 -8.66
CA VAL A 68 13.98 1.51 -8.34
C VAL A 68 14.15 0.09 -7.79
N ALA A 69 13.64 -0.14 -6.58
CA ALA A 69 13.61 -1.44 -5.93
C ALA A 69 12.16 -1.89 -5.78
N GLU A 70 11.90 -3.15 -6.05
CA GLU A 70 10.56 -3.72 -6.03
C GLU A 70 10.43 -4.73 -4.89
N LEU A 71 9.25 -4.77 -4.28
CA LEU A 71 8.86 -5.82 -3.34
C LEU A 71 7.45 -6.30 -3.68
N THR A 72 7.14 -7.54 -3.37
CA THR A 72 5.80 -8.10 -3.57
C THR A 72 5.02 -8.00 -2.28
N LEU A 73 3.79 -7.53 -2.39
CA LEU A 73 2.85 -7.46 -1.28
C LEU A 73 1.47 -7.91 -1.74
N HIS A 74 0.84 -8.78 -0.96
CA HIS A 74 -0.52 -9.23 -1.20
C HIS A 74 -1.47 -8.48 -0.27
N VAL A 75 -2.08 -7.41 -0.81
CA VAL A 75 -3.01 -6.55 -0.06
C VAL A 75 -4.37 -7.26 0.08
N GLY A 76 -4.84 -7.39 1.32
CA GLY A 76 -6.16 -7.91 1.65
C GLY A 76 -7.24 -6.82 1.65
N MET A 77 -8.51 -7.23 1.57
CA MET A 77 -9.67 -6.32 1.67
C MET A 77 -9.74 -5.55 3.00
N GLY A 78 -9.06 -6.04 4.03
CA GLY A 78 -9.02 -5.41 5.34
C GLY A 78 -8.32 -4.04 5.37
N THR A 79 -7.52 -3.72 4.36
CA THR A 79 -6.84 -2.42 4.25
C THR A 79 -7.81 -1.24 4.14
N PHE A 80 -9.01 -1.48 3.61
CA PHE A 80 -10.08 -0.46 3.52
C PHE A 80 -11.03 -0.47 4.70
N ALA A 81 -10.83 -1.35 5.69
CA ALA A 81 -11.72 -1.43 6.83
C ALA A 81 -11.53 -0.20 7.75
N PRO A 82 -12.63 0.47 8.14
CA PRO A 82 -12.55 1.56 9.11
C PRO A 82 -12.17 1.02 10.49
N VAL A 83 -11.53 1.86 11.28
CA VAL A 83 -11.30 1.57 12.70
C VAL A 83 -12.67 1.54 13.41
N LYS A 84 -12.99 0.41 14.05
CA LYS A 84 -14.29 0.15 14.69
C LYS A 84 -14.26 0.31 16.21
N THR A 85 -13.13 0.68 16.77
CA THR A 85 -12.95 0.82 18.22
C THR A 85 -12.52 2.23 18.56
N ASP A 86 -13.03 2.76 19.66
CA ASP A 86 -12.58 4.03 20.23
C ASP A 86 -11.23 3.89 20.96
N ASP A 87 -10.89 2.69 21.35
CA ASP A 87 -9.61 2.35 21.98
C ASP A 87 -8.68 1.73 20.92
N LEU A 88 -7.74 2.52 20.43
CA LEU A 88 -6.79 2.11 19.40
C LEU A 88 -5.91 0.92 19.82
N SER A 89 -5.67 0.72 21.12
CA SER A 89 -4.89 -0.41 21.62
C SER A 89 -5.58 -1.75 21.38
N LYS A 90 -6.89 -1.75 21.15
CA LYS A 90 -7.72 -2.94 20.86
C LYS A 90 -7.94 -3.17 19.36
N HIS A 91 -7.41 -2.26 18.52
CA HIS A 91 -7.54 -2.44 17.08
C HIS A 91 -6.62 -3.56 16.60
N ILE A 92 -7.21 -4.55 15.92
CA ILE A 92 -6.46 -5.66 15.32
C ILE A 92 -6.22 -5.33 13.85
N MET A 93 -4.96 -5.13 13.50
CA MET A 93 -4.55 -4.94 12.12
C MET A 93 -4.65 -6.25 11.34
N HIS A 94 -5.14 -6.15 10.12
CA HIS A 94 -5.11 -7.28 9.18
C HIS A 94 -3.66 -7.60 8.80
N GLU A 95 -3.40 -8.88 8.70
CA GLU A 95 -2.12 -9.41 8.27
C GLU A 95 -2.01 -9.35 6.75
N GLU A 96 -0.87 -8.87 6.25
CA GLU A 96 -0.55 -8.79 4.83
C GLU A 96 0.75 -9.54 4.57
N HIS A 97 0.70 -10.46 3.61
CA HIS A 97 1.86 -11.25 3.22
C HIS A 97 2.71 -10.50 2.22
N PHE A 98 4.02 -10.61 2.37
CA PHE A 98 4.97 -9.94 1.48
C PHE A 98 6.24 -10.76 1.26
N SER A 99 6.97 -10.40 0.20
CA SER A 99 8.31 -10.91 -0.05
C SER A 99 9.26 -9.79 -0.49
N VAL A 100 10.50 -9.88 0.00
CA VAL A 100 11.62 -9.03 -0.37
C VAL A 100 12.69 -9.92 -0.96
N SER A 101 13.10 -9.66 -2.20
CA SER A 101 14.14 -10.43 -2.87
C SER A 101 15.52 -10.08 -2.30
N SER A 102 16.51 -10.96 -2.56
CA SER A 102 17.92 -10.71 -2.21
C SER A 102 18.44 -9.43 -2.88
N ASP A 103 18.06 -9.18 -4.12
CA ASP A 103 18.55 -8.01 -4.85
C ASP A 103 17.89 -6.72 -4.35
N THR A 104 16.58 -6.75 -4.07
CA THR A 104 15.90 -5.64 -3.38
C THR A 104 16.54 -5.34 -2.03
N ALA A 105 16.86 -6.35 -1.23
CA ALA A 105 17.51 -6.16 0.07
C ALA A 105 18.89 -5.50 -0.07
N LYS A 106 19.70 -5.90 -1.06
CA LYS A 106 20.99 -5.26 -1.36
C LYS A 106 20.84 -3.80 -1.74
N LEU A 107 19.87 -3.48 -2.62
CA LEU A 107 19.60 -2.10 -3.04
C LEU A 107 19.18 -1.23 -1.86
N LEU A 108 18.27 -1.73 -1.02
CA LEU A 108 17.82 -1.01 0.19
C LEU A 108 18.97 -0.75 1.16
N ASN A 109 19.88 -1.73 1.38
CA ASN A 109 21.03 -1.57 2.27
C ASN A 109 22.08 -0.61 1.72
N ALA A 110 22.18 -0.47 0.39
CA ALA A 110 23.11 0.45 -0.25
C ALA A 110 22.56 1.89 -0.33
N SER A 111 21.27 2.09 -0.07
CA SER A 111 20.61 3.39 -0.19
C SER A 111 20.80 4.23 1.06
N SER A 112 21.13 5.50 0.87
CA SER A 112 21.19 6.52 1.93
C SER A 112 19.86 7.20 2.18
N HIS A 113 18.89 7.06 1.26
CA HIS A 113 17.54 7.64 1.33
C HIS A 113 16.56 6.72 0.64
N ILE A 114 15.49 6.37 1.33
CA ILE A 114 14.45 5.45 0.83
C ILE A 114 13.13 6.20 0.70
N THR A 115 12.64 6.32 -0.52
CA THR A 115 11.30 6.82 -0.81
C THR A 115 10.36 5.64 -1.04
N ALA A 116 9.40 5.45 -0.17
CA ALA A 116 8.37 4.42 -0.32
C ALA A 116 7.20 4.93 -1.18
N VAL A 117 6.72 4.09 -2.09
CA VAL A 117 5.48 4.31 -2.84
C VAL A 117 4.40 3.42 -2.26
N GLY A 118 3.42 4.04 -1.62
CA GLY A 118 2.30 3.38 -0.93
C GLY A 118 2.56 3.11 0.56
N THR A 119 1.51 3.27 1.35
CA THR A 119 1.52 3.00 2.80
C THR A 119 1.80 1.54 3.13
N THR A 120 1.42 0.62 2.24
CA THR A 120 1.71 -0.81 2.38
C THR A 120 3.20 -1.11 2.24
N THR A 121 3.90 -0.44 1.32
CA THR A 121 5.36 -0.50 1.21
C THR A 121 6.04 -0.01 2.49
N VAL A 122 5.57 1.10 3.07
CA VAL A 122 6.05 1.59 4.38
C VAL A 122 5.90 0.50 5.44
N ARG A 123 4.74 -0.13 5.54
CA ARG A 123 4.49 -1.17 6.56
C ARG A 123 5.44 -2.35 6.42
N VAL A 124 5.75 -2.78 5.20
CA VAL A 124 6.74 -3.85 4.96
C VAL A 124 8.12 -3.41 5.44
N LEU A 125 8.60 -2.25 4.98
CA LEU A 125 9.94 -1.78 5.30
C LEU A 125 10.13 -1.50 6.79
N GLU A 126 9.12 -0.95 7.46
CA GLU A 126 9.15 -0.68 8.91
C GLU A 126 9.01 -1.95 9.76
N SER A 127 8.46 -3.03 9.20
CA SER A 127 8.40 -4.35 9.87
C SER A 127 9.71 -5.12 9.72
N ALA A 128 10.52 -4.78 8.73
CA ALA A 128 11.79 -5.44 8.48
C ALA A 128 12.87 -4.97 9.46
N GLN A 129 13.84 -5.86 9.72
CA GLN A 129 15.02 -5.52 10.52
C GLN A 129 16.15 -5.05 9.60
N LYS A 130 16.83 -3.97 9.98
CA LYS A 130 18.06 -3.54 9.31
C LYS A 130 19.28 -4.27 9.91
N PRO A 131 20.27 -4.70 9.10
CA PRO A 131 20.28 -4.63 7.63
C PRO A 131 19.20 -5.54 7.02
N PHE A 132 18.62 -5.09 5.92
CA PHE A 132 17.61 -5.86 5.21
C PHE A 132 18.17 -7.18 4.68
N ALA A 133 17.39 -8.24 4.81
CA ALA A 133 17.69 -9.55 4.23
C ALA A 133 16.58 -9.94 3.25
N SER A 134 16.87 -10.90 2.38
CA SER A 134 15.80 -11.57 1.62
C SER A 134 14.91 -12.34 2.57
N PHE A 135 13.61 -12.07 2.54
CA PHE A 135 12.66 -12.83 3.35
C PHE A 135 11.24 -12.75 2.79
N THR A 136 10.46 -13.78 3.11
CA THR A 136 9.02 -13.83 2.92
C THR A 136 8.39 -13.89 4.29
N GLY A 137 7.36 -13.10 4.51
CA GLY A 137 6.70 -13.02 5.80
C GLY A 137 5.37 -12.31 5.74
N SER A 138 4.91 -11.88 6.88
CA SER A 138 3.69 -11.10 7.02
C SER A 138 3.89 -9.94 7.99
N THR A 139 3.07 -8.91 7.84
CA THR A 139 3.05 -7.77 8.74
C THR A 139 1.64 -7.43 9.18
N SER A 140 1.50 -7.17 10.46
CA SER A 140 0.33 -6.57 11.08
C SER A 140 0.69 -5.27 11.81
N ILE A 141 1.80 -4.63 11.44
CA ILE A 141 2.26 -3.40 12.08
C ILE A 141 1.18 -2.32 12.02
N PHE A 142 0.90 -1.72 13.17
CA PHE A 142 -0.01 -0.59 13.29
C PHE A 142 0.78 0.67 13.63
N ILE A 143 0.99 1.51 12.62
CA ILE A 143 1.74 2.77 12.74
C ILE A 143 0.77 3.87 13.15
N THR A 144 1.01 4.46 14.30
CA THR A 144 0.19 5.53 14.90
C THR A 144 1.04 6.77 15.18
N PRO A 145 0.44 7.94 15.38
CA PRO A 145 1.17 9.15 15.79
C PRO A 145 2.15 8.89 16.93
N GLY A 146 3.38 9.37 16.79
CA GLY A 146 4.49 9.12 17.72
C GLY A 146 5.41 7.96 17.30
N TYR A 147 5.08 7.21 16.26
CA TYR A 147 5.95 6.17 15.71
C TYR A 147 7.25 6.79 15.17
N GLN A 148 8.38 6.14 15.44
CA GLN A 148 9.70 6.53 14.94
C GLN A 148 10.05 5.67 13.72
N PHE A 149 10.05 6.28 12.54
CA PHE A 149 10.40 5.59 11.30
C PHE A 149 11.90 5.23 11.28
N LYS A 150 12.21 4.01 10.83
CA LYS A 150 13.57 3.45 10.85
C LYS A 150 14.09 3.16 9.44
N ALA A 151 13.18 2.96 8.50
CA ALA A 151 13.49 2.47 7.18
C ALA A 151 13.15 3.47 6.09
N VAL A 152 12.08 4.25 6.24
CA VAL A 152 11.52 5.11 5.19
C VAL A 152 11.77 6.57 5.50
N ASP A 153 12.38 7.29 4.56
CA ASP A 153 12.72 8.71 4.66
C ASP A 153 11.69 9.60 3.97
N SER A 154 11.07 9.10 2.88
CA SER A 154 10.05 9.82 2.12
C SER A 154 8.90 8.90 1.72
N LEU A 155 7.70 9.46 1.60
CA LEU A 155 6.49 8.71 1.28
C LEU A 155 5.72 9.38 0.15
N ILE A 156 5.44 8.62 -0.91
CA ILE A 156 4.46 8.96 -1.95
C ILE A 156 3.20 8.13 -1.68
N THR A 157 2.08 8.79 -1.44
CA THR A 157 0.82 8.12 -1.14
C THR A 157 -0.38 8.98 -1.56
N ASN A 158 -1.55 8.36 -1.65
CA ASN A 158 -2.81 9.04 -1.91
C ASN A 158 -3.42 9.64 -0.63
N PHE A 159 -4.48 10.40 -0.77
CA PHE A 159 -5.32 10.79 0.36
C PHE A 159 -6.12 9.58 0.87
N HIS A 160 -6.38 9.57 2.16
CA HIS A 160 -7.04 8.46 2.83
C HIS A 160 -8.35 8.90 3.49
N LEU A 161 -9.28 7.96 3.60
CA LEU A 161 -10.57 8.20 4.25
C LEU A 161 -10.41 8.54 5.73
N PRO A 162 -11.31 9.36 6.28
CA PRO A 162 -11.37 9.61 7.71
C PRO A 162 -11.52 8.31 8.52
N LYS A 163 -10.99 8.32 9.75
CA LYS A 163 -11.04 7.17 10.69
C LYS A 163 -10.39 5.89 10.14
N SER A 164 -9.44 6.00 9.20
CA SER A 164 -8.68 4.86 8.70
C SER A 164 -7.32 4.73 9.39
N THR A 165 -6.81 3.51 9.46
CA THR A 165 -5.45 3.21 9.95
C THR A 165 -4.38 3.88 9.09
N LEU A 166 -4.66 4.06 7.80
CA LEU A 166 -3.76 4.70 6.85
C LEU A 166 -3.60 6.21 7.14
N LEU A 167 -4.69 6.87 7.57
CA LEU A 167 -4.61 8.28 7.97
C LEU A 167 -3.76 8.46 9.23
N MET A 168 -3.77 7.48 10.15
CA MET A 168 -2.90 7.49 11.33
C MET A 168 -1.44 7.33 10.94
N LEU A 169 -1.12 6.46 9.99
CA LEU A 169 0.24 6.30 9.45
C LEU A 169 0.73 7.61 8.83
N VAL A 170 -0.10 8.28 8.02
CA VAL A 170 0.25 9.58 7.42
C VAL A 170 0.47 10.64 8.49
N SER A 171 -0.39 10.68 9.52
CA SER A 171 -0.20 11.60 10.66
C SER A 171 1.12 11.33 11.40
N ALA A 172 1.46 10.06 11.59
CA ALA A 172 2.73 9.67 12.19
C ALA A 172 3.92 10.11 11.32
N PHE A 173 3.81 9.97 9.99
CA PHE A 173 4.87 10.32 9.05
C PHE A 173 5.09 11.84 8.98
N ILE A 174 4.04 12.63 9.03
CA ILE A 174 4.10 14.10 9.10
C ILE A 174 4.60 14.56 10.48
N GLY A 175 4.39 13.75 11.53
CA GLY A 175 4.78 14.05 12.90
C GLY A 175 3.76 14.89 13.68
N SER A 176 2.63 15.29 13.06
CA SER A 176 1.57 16.08 13.69
C SER A 176 0.20 15.77 13.09
N VAL A 177 -0.78 15.53 13.95
CA VAL A 177 -2.18 15.37 13.57
C VAL A 177 -2.78 16.67 13.06
N GLU A 178 -2.43 17.80 13.71
CA GLU A 178 -2.89 19.15 13.32
C GLU A 178 -2.39 19.50 11.93
N GLU A 179 -1.12 19.22 11.63
CA GLU A 179 -0.52 19.50 10.34
C GLU A 179 -1.13 18.59 9.25
N MET A 180 -1.36 17.31 9.53
CA MET A 180 -2.09 16.42 8.65
C MET A 180 -3.49 17.01 8.33
N HIS A 181 -4.25 17.45 9.32
CA HIS A 181 -5.56 18.07 9.09
C HIS A 181 -5.46 19.37 8.27
N ARG A 182 -4.41 20.17 8.47
CA ARG A 182 -4.16 21.37 7.67
C ARG A 182 -3.93 21.03 6.21
N LEU A 183 -3.10 20.04 5.91
CA LEU A 183 -2.79 19.58 4.56
C LEU A 183 -4.03 18.99 3.87
N TYR A 184 -4.81 18.19 4.57
CA TYR A 184 -6.04 17.61 4.01
C TYR A 184 -7.10 18.68 3.72
N ARG A 185 -7.28 19.68 4.59
CA ARG A 185 -8.18 20.81 4.32
C ARG A 185 -7.71 21.61 3.11
N HIS A 186 -6.41 21.86 2.99
CA HIS A 186 -5.85 22.52 1.82
C HIS A 186 -6.15 21.73 0.55
N ALA A 187 -5.88 20.43 0.53
CA ALA A 187 -6.15 19.57 -0.61
C ALA A 187 -7.63 19.57 -1.03
N ILE A 188 -8.55 19.51 -0.04
CA ILE A 188 -9.99 19.58 -0.31
C ILE A 188 -10.37 20.91 -0.93
N ASN A 189 -9.86 22.04 -0.42
CA ASN A 189 -10.14 23.37 -0.91
C ASN A 189 -9.61 23.58 -2.35
N GLU A 190 -8.45 23.00 -2.67
CA GLU A 190 -7.86 23.03 -4.00
C GLU A 190 -8.45 21.99 -4.97
N GLY A 191 -9.43 21.21 -4.53
CA GLY A 191 -10.14 20.24 -5.36
C GLY A 191 -9.35 18.96 -5.69
N TYR A 192 -8.31 18.64 -4.94
CA TYR A 192 -7.61 17.35 -5.07
C TYR A 192 -8.55 16.19 -4.80
N ARG A 193 -8.42 15.13 -5.59
CA ARG A 193 -9.33 13.98 -5.54
C ARG A 193 -8.66 12.68 -5.07
N PHE A 194 -7.38 12.53 -5.32
CA PHE A 194 -6.70 11.25 -5.16
C PHE A 194 -5.35 11.37 -4.47
#